data_f0aa8fd0a3d5f59672587142939d3a24
#
_entry.id   f0aa8fd0a3d5f59672587142939d3a24
#
_cell.length_a   1.000
_cell.length_b   1.000
_cell.length_c   1.000
_cell.angle_alpha   90.00
_cell.angle_beta   90.00
_cell.angle_gamma   90.00
#
_symmetry.space_group_name_H-M   'P 1'
#
loop_
_entity.id
_entity.type
_entity.pdbx_description
1 polymer ?
#
loop_
_entity_poly.entity_id
_entity_poly.type
_entity_poly.pdbx_seq_one_letter_code
_entity_poly.pdbx_strand_id
1 'polypeptide(L)'
;MFVPFLIMLREGLEAALIVSLIASYLKRTQRTQWFPAMWAGVVIAAALCLGLGLFINATTGEFPQKQQELFEGLVALVAVVILTSMVFWMRKVARQIKVELEQAVDQALQRSGRGGLALVLMVFLAVAREGLESVFFLLAAFTQDVGYAPPIGAVLGLATAVVLGMLLYWGGIRLNMAHFFRWTSIFILFVAAGLAAGAIRAFHEAGLWNRFQDVAFDLSNTLSTHSLFGTLLEGVLGYQEAPSVSEVVVWGLYLIPALILFFMPARPAASATVR
;
A
#
# COMPACT_ATOMS: atom_id res chain seq x y z
N MET A 1 -12.64 -6.53 5.50
CA MET A 1 -11.79 -6.57 6.71
C MET A 1 -10.36 -7.06 6.44
N PHE A 2 -10.16 -8.18 5.73
CA PHE A 2 -8.83 -8.81 5.55
C PHE A 2 -7.90 -7.99 4.64
N VAL A 3 -8.41 -7.40 3.55
CA VAL A 3 -7.59 -6.58 2.63
C VAL A 3 -7.06 -5.32 3.31
N PRO A 4 -7.88 -4.47 3.94
CA PRO A 4 -7.38 -3.32 4.70
C PRO A 4 -6.38 -3.71 5.79
N PHE A 5 -6.58 -4.86 6.45
CA PHE A 5 -5.62 -5.40 7.42
C PHE A 5 -4.25 -5.65 6.79
N LEU A 6 -4.21 -6.38 5.65
CA LEU A 6 -2.93 -6.72 4.99
C LEU A 6 -2.24 -5.50 4.37
N ILE A 7 -3.01 -4.57 3.81
CA ILE A 7 -2.47 -3.30 3.31
C ILE A 7 -1.80 -2.53 4.46
N MET A 8 -2.54 -2.29 5.55
CA MET A 8 -2.01 -1.55 6.69
C MET A 8 -0.89 -2.28 7.43
N LEU A 9 -0.93 -3.61 7.47
CA LEU A 9 0.17 -4.40 8.00
C LEU A 9 1.44 -4.18 7.17
N ARG A 10 1.33 -4.20 5.86
CA ARG A 10 2.47 -4.06 4.95
C ARG A 10 3.04 -2.66 5.00
N GLU A 11 2.22 -1.63 4.76
CA GLU A 11 2.67 -0.22 4.75
C GLU A 11 3.18 0.19 6.14
N GLY A 12 2.48 -0.24 7.19
CA GLY A 12 2.90 -0.03 8.56
C GLY A 12 4.24 -0.71 8.88
N LEU A 13 4.50 -1.91 8.35
CA LEU A 13 5.82 -2.57 8.49
C LEU A 13 6.91 -1.84 7.71
N GLU A 14 6.63 -1.30 6.52
CA GLU A 14 7.60 -0.49 5.78
C GLU A 14 7.97 0.78 6.55
N ALA A 15 6.98 1.51 7.04
CA ALA A 15 7.21 2.67 7.91
C ALA A 15 7.97 2.28 9.22
N ALA A 16 7.56 1.20 9.88
CA ALA A 16 8.20 0.71 11.10
C ALA A 16 9.66 0.28 10.85
N LEU A 17 9.97 -0.31 9.70
CA LEU A 17 11.33 -0.64 9.29
C LEU A 17 12.19 0.60 9.12
N ILE A 18 11.69 1.61 8.40
CA ILE A 18 12.38 2.89 8.21
C ILE A 18 12.71 3.51 9.57
N VAL A 19 11.71 3.65 10.44
CA VAL A 19 11.88 4.23 11.78
C VAL A 19 12.83 3.39 12.63
N SER A 20 12.71 2.06 12.63
CA SER A 20 13.57 1.15 13.39
C SER A 20 15.02 1.19 12.93
N LEU A 21 15.27 1.28 11.61
CA LEU A 21 16.61 1.41 11.05
C LEU A 21 17.26 2.74 11.45
N ILE A 22 16.52 3.85 11.33
CA ILE A 22 16.99 5.18 11.73
C ILE A 22 17.28 5.22 13.24
N ALA A 23 16.37 4.72 14.08
CA ALA A 23 16.53 4.67 15.53
C ALA A 23 17.75 3.81 15.92
N SER A 24 17.90 2.64 15.31
CA SER A 24 19.06 1.75 15.54
C SER A 24 20.37 2.40 15.11
N TYR A 25 20.38 3.12 14.00
CA TYR A 25 21.53 3.86 13.50
C TYR A 25 21.92 5.01 14.44
N LEU A 26 20.97 5.83 14.88
CA LEU A 26 21.19 6.91 15.84
C LEU A 26 21.73 6.37 17.18
N LYS A 27 21.22 5.23 17.66
CA LYS A 27 21.69 4.57 18.87
C LYS A 27 23.12 4.05 18.70
N ARG A 28 23.44 3.39 17.59
CA ARG A 28 24.77 2.83 17.30
C ARG A 28 25.84 3.91 17.16
N THR A 29 25.46 5.07 16.60
CA THR A 29 26.37 6.22 16.42
C THR A 29 26.39 7.16 17.62
N GLN A 30 25.78 6.78 18.76
CA GLN A 30 25.74 7.58 20.02
C GLN A 30 25.05 8.94 19.82
N ARG A 31 24.11 9.07 18.87
CA ARG A 31 23.39 10.31 18.52
C ARG A 31 21.95 10.29 19.01
N THR A 32 21.69 9.71 20.18
CA THR A 32 20.33 9.55 20.76
C THR A 32 19.63 10.87 21.05
N GLN A 33 20.38 11.97 21.16
CA GLN A 33 19.82 13.33 21.29
C GLN A 33 18.89 13.72 20.13
N TRP A 34 18.97 13.04 18.99
CA TRP A 34 18.13 13.30 17.82
C TRP A 34 16.83 12.48 17.77
N PHE A 35 16.58 11.60 18.73
CA PHE A 35 15.33 10.85 18.83
C PHE A 35 14.07 11.75 18.87
N PRO A 36 14.03 12.87 19.60
CA PRO A 36 12.87 13.75 19.55
C PRO A 36 12.60 14.30 18.15
N ALA A 37 13.65 14.65 17.39
CA ALA A 37 13.50 15.11 16.00
C ALA A 37 12.97 14.01 15.10
N MET A 38 13.48 12.78 15.22
CA MET A 38 12.99 11.61 14.48
C MET A 38 11.48 11.39 14.77
N TRP A 39 11.09 11.35 16.05
CA TRP A 39 9.68 11.15 16.42
C TRP A 39 8.79 12.30 16.01
N ALA A 40 9.27 13.53 16.03
CA ALA A 40 8.53 14.68 15.51
C ALA A 40 8.19 14.50 14.02
N GLY A 41 9.15 14.02 13.20
CA GLY A 41 8.90 13.68 11.79
C GLY A 41 7.82 12.63 11.62
N VAL A 42 7.87 11.54 12.42
CA VAL A 42 6.87 10.46 12.40
C VAL A 42 5.47 10.98 12.77
N VAL A 43 5.36 11.74 13.87
CA VAL A 43 4.06 12.24 14.36
C VAL A 43 3.45 13.21 13.37
N ILE A 44 4.25 14.13 12.79
CA ILE A 44 3.75 15.10 11.81
C ILE A 44 3.26 14.36 10.55
N ALA A 45 4.01 13.36 10.07
CA ALA A 45 3.60 12.54 8.92
C ALA A 45 2.28 11.79 9.19
N ALA A 46 2.19 11.11 10.33
CA ALA A 46 0.99 10.38 10.72
C ALA A 46 -0.23 11.28 10.87
N ALA A 47 -0.08 12.45 11.50
CA ALA A 47 -1.15 13.42 11.68
C ALA A 47 -1.64 13.98 10.33
N LEU A 48 -0.71 14.29 9.41
CA LEU A 48 -1.04 14.79 8.08
C LEU A 48 -1.79 13.73 7.26
N CYS A 49 -1.31 12.49 7.24
CA CYS A 49 -1.95 11.40 6.48
C CYS A 49 -3.33 11.07 7.04
N LEU A 50 -3.48 10.99 8.37
CA LEU A 50 -4.77 10.79 9.01
C LEU A 50 -5.74 11.93 8.71
N GLY A 51 -5.27 13.19 8.83
CA GLY A 51 -6.06 14.37 8.51
C GLY A 51 -6.53 14.39 7.06
N LEU A 52 -5.63 14.05 6.12
CA LEU A 52 -5.98 13.95 4.70
C LEU A 52 -7.01 12.85 4.44
N GLY A 53 -6.84 11.66 5.02
CA GLY A 53 -7.78 10.56 4.88
C GLY A 53 -9.18 10.91 5.41
N LEU A 54 -9.25 11.54 6.59
CA LEU A 54 -10.52 12.00 7.17
C LEU A 54 -11.15 13.12 6.33
N PHE A 55 -10.35 14.05 5.81
CA PHE A 55 -10.84 15.13 4.95
C PHE A 55 -11.45 14.59 3.66
N ILE A 56 -10.75 13.68 2.97
CA ILE A 56 -11.28 13.08 1.73
C ILE A 56 -12.56 12.30 2.04
N ASN A 57 -12.57 11.48 3.09
CA ASN A 57 -13.77 10.71 3.46
C ASN A 57 -14.97 11.61 3.79
N ALA A 58 -14.75 12.76 4.43
CA ALA A 58 -15.82 13.71 4.75
C ALA A 58 -16.38 14.41 3.50
N THR A 59 -15.55 14.66 2.49
CA THR A 59 -15.96 15.39 1.28
C THR A 59 -16.58 14.49 0.22
N THR A 60 -16.21 13.21 0.13
CA THR A 60 -16.73 12.29 -0.89
C THR A 60 -18.18 11.87 -0.69
N GLY A 61 -18.69 11.90 0.55
CA GLY A 61 -20.09 11.55 0.85
C GLY A 61 -21.14 12.54 0.37
N GLU A 62 -20.74 13.71 -0.13
CA GLU A 62 -21.65 14.78 -0.59
C GLU A 62 -21.85 14.80 -2.12
N PHE A 63 -21.17 13.94 -2.87
CA PHE A 63 -21.27 13.94 -4.33
C PHE A 63 -22.54 13.24 -4.84
N PRO A 64 -23.16 13.74 -5.97
CA PRO A 64 -24.17 13.00 -6.70
C PRO A 64 -23.64 11.63 -7.13
N GLN A 65 -24.49 10.60 -7.12
CA GLN A 65 -24.11 9.19 -7.36
C GLN A 65 -23.17 9.00 -8.56
N LYS A 66 -23.48 9.59 -9.72
CA LYS A 66 -22.61 9.50 -10.90
C LYS A 66 -21.20 10.05 -10.70
N GLN A 67 -21.07 11.13 -9.92
CA GLN A 67 -19.75 11.73 -9.63
C GLN A 67 -19.01 10.89 -8.61
N GLN A 68 -19.71 10.30 -7.67
CA GLN A 68 -19.16 9.36 -6.70
C GLN A 68 -18.58 8.14 -7.41
N GLU A 69 -19.35 7.49 -8.30
CA GLU A 69 -18.89 6.33 -9.09
C GLU A 69 -17.66 6.67 -9.96
N LEU A 70 -17.66 7.84 -10.59
CA LEU A 70 -16.50 8.32 -11.34
C LEU A 70 -15.26 8.50 -10.45
N PHE A 71 -15.45 9.10 -9.29
CA PHE A 71 -14.38 9.30 -8.33
C PHE A 71 -13.82 7.97 -7.83
N GLU A 72 -14.69 7.03 -7.50
CA GLU A 72 -14.32 5.67 -7.06
C GLU A 72 -13.51 4.93 -8.12
N GLY A 73 -13.98 4.95 -9.38
CA GLY A 73 -13.26 4.35 -10.50
C GLY A 73 -11.88 4.97 -10.74
N LEU A 74 -11.76 6.30 -10.64
CA LEU A 74 -10.49 7.01 -10.78
C LEU A 74 -9.53 6.69 -9.63
N VAL A 75 -10.02 6.72 -8.38
CA VAL A 75 -9.22 6.37 -7.20
C VAL A 75 -8.72 4.94 -7.29
N ALA A 76 -9.57 4.00 -7.72
CA ALA A 76 -9.19 2.61 -7.92
C ALA A 76 -8.07 2.47 -8.99
N LEU A 77 -8.17 3.17 -10.13
CA LEU A 77 -7.11 3.16 -11.15
C LEU A 77 -5.79 3.75 -10.64
N VAL A 78 -5.85 4.87 -9.91
CA VAL A 78 -4.65 5.47 -9.31
C VAL A 78 -4.03 4.48 -8.32
N ALA A 79 -4.85 3.83 -7.48
CA ALA A 79 -4.38 2.81 -6.55
C ALA A 79 -3.71 1.63 -7.28
N VAL A 80 -4.28 1.13 -8.39
CA VAL A 80 -3.66 0.07 -9.21
C VAL A 80 -2.28 0.48 -9.71
N VAL A 81 -2.13 1.71 -10.23
CA VAL A 81 -0.83 2.22 -10.73
C VAL A 81 0.18 2.32 -9.59
N ILE A 82 -0.21 2.87 -8.44
CA ILE A 82 0.68 3.02 -7.28
C ILE A 82 1.09 1.64 -6.75
N LEU A 83 0.14 0.73 -6.50
CA LEU A 83 0.40 -0.64 -6.03
C LEU A 83 1.34 -1.40 -6.97
N THR A 84 1.08 -1.32 -8.26
CA THR A 84 1.92 -1.98 -9.28
C THR A 84 3.34 -1.42 -9.26
N SER A 85 3.48 -0.09 -9.32
CA SER A 85 4.79 0.58 -9.31
C SER A 85 5.58 0.22 -8.06
N MET A 86 4.92 0.20 -6.91
CA MET A 86 5.50 -0.12 -5.62
C MET A 86 6.01 -1.57 -5.55
N VAL A 87 5.21 -2.54 -6.01
CA VAL A 87 5.63 -3.95 -6.06
C VAL A 87 6.92 -4.13 -6.85
N PHE A 88 7.04 -3.49 -8.03
CA PHE A 88 8.24 -3.58 -8.86
C PHE A 88 9.41 -2.78 -8.31
N TRP A 89 9.16 -1.63 -7.69
CA TRP A 89 10.18 -0.80 -7.07
C TRP A 89 10.81 -1.50 -5.86
N MET A 90 9.99 -2.08 -4.97
CA MET A 90 10.46 -2.80 -3.77
C MET A 90 11.36 -4.00 -4.11
N ARG A 91 11.09 -4.71 -5.20
CA ARG A 91 12.00 -5.77 -5.68
C ARG A 91 13.43 -5.27 -5.91
N LYS A 92 13.56 -4.01 -6.33
CA LYS A 92 14.85 -3.41 -6.70
C LYS A 92 15.58 -2.82 -5.48
N VAL A 93 14.85 -2.17 -4.59
CA VAL A 93 15.41 -1.34 -3.51
C VAL A 93 15.59 -2.08 -2.18
N ALA A 94 14.83 -3.15 -1.93
CA ALA A 94 14.84 -3.87 -0.64
C ALA A 94 16.24 -4.30 -0.13
N ARG A 95 17.24 -4.39 -1.01
CA ARG A 95 18.62 -4.74 -0.64
C ARG A 95 19.49 -3.55 -0.23
N GLN A 96 19.14 -2.34 -0.63
CA GLN A 96 19.96 -1.12 -0.49
C GLN A 96 19.40 -0.11 0.51
N ILE A 97 18.13 -0.27 0.91
CA ILE A 97 17.40 0.69 1.74
C ILE A 97 18.13 1.06 3.05
N LYS A 98 18.81 0.09 3.67
CA LYS A 98 19.56 0.32 4.90
C LYS A 98 20.72 1.31 4.68
N VAL A 99 21.51 1.11 3.63
CA VAL A 99 22.68 1.95 3.33
C VAL A 99 22.23 3.36 2.92
N GLU A 100 21.17 3.44 2.11
CA GLU A 100 20.60 4.71 1.67
C GLU A 100 20.05 5.53 2.86
N LEU A 101 19.36 4.89 3.80
CA LEU A 101 18.85 5.55 5.00
C LEU A 101 19.97 6.02 5.93
N GLU A 102 21.02 5.19 6.17
CA GLU A 102 22.16 5.57 6.98
C GLU A 102 22.88 6.80 6.38
N GLN A 103 23.09 6.81 5.06
CA GLN A 103 23.69 7.95 4.35
C GLN A 103 22.81 9.21 4.40
N ALA A 104 21.49 9.06 4.25
CA ALA A 104 20.55 10.18 4.33
C ALA A 104 20.53 10.81 5.73
N VAL A 105 20.61 9.99 6.80
CA VAL A 105 20.72 10.49 8.18
C VAL A 105 22.03 11.26 8.36
N ASP A 106 23.17 10.75 7.89
CA ASP A 106 24.45 11.44 8.00
C ASP A 106 24.44 12.78 7.25
N GLN A 107 23.91 12.82 6.03
CA GLN A 107 23.77 14.05 5.26
C GLN A 107 22.85 15.07 5.95
N ALA A 108 21.75 14.62 6.56
CA ALA A 108 20.85 15.49 7.31
C ALA A 108 21.55 16.11 8.52
N LEU A 109 22.33 15.33 9.27
CA LEU A 109 23.01 15.76 10.49
C LEU A 109 24.29 16.59 10.23
N GLN A 110 24.92 16.47 9.04
CA GLN A 110 26.09 17.26 8.64
C GLN A 110 25.75 18.71 8.29
N ARG A 111 24.48 19.04 8.06
CA ARG A 111 24.05 20.42 7.76
C ARG A 111 24.17 21.29 9.01
N SER A 112 25.24 22.09 9.07
CA SER A 112 25.57 22.97 10.20
C SER A 112 24.38 23.84 10.63
N GLY A 113 24.02 23.79 11.91
CA GLY A 113 22.99 24.61 12.54
C GLY A 113 21.53 24.20 12.27
N ARG A 114 21.24 23.31 11.33
CA ARG A 114 19.86 22.86 10.99
C ARG A 114 19.69 21.34 10.94
N GLY A 115 20.62 20.58 11.49
CA GLY A 115 20.61 19.12 11.42
C GLY A 115 19.32 18.49 11.98
N GLY A 116 18.76 19.05 13.04
CA GLY A 116 17.51 18.57 13.61
C GLY A 116 16.32 18.73 12.67
N LEU A 117 16.17 19.91 12.04
CA LEU A 117 15.10 20.16 11.09
C LEU A 117 15.25 19.30 9.83
N ALA A 118 16.48 19.11 9.34
CA ALA A 118 16.75 18.26 8.20
C ALA A 118 16.39 16.80 8.49
N LEU A 119 16.66 16.30 9.70
CA LEU A 119 16.25 14.96 10.14
C LEU A 119 14.74 14.84 10.26
N VAL A 120 14.05 15.84 10.85
CA VAL A 120 12.57 15.88 10.90
C VAL A 120 12.00 15.77 9.50
N LEU A 121 12.48 16.59 8.56
CA LEU A 121 11.98 16.62 7.19
C LEU A 121 12.25 15.29 6.45
N MET A 122 13.44 14.73 6.61
CA MET A 122 13.80 13.43 6.02
C MET A 122 12.87 12.31 6.52
N VAL A 123 12.70 12.21 7.85
CA VAL A 123 11.82 11.19 8.45
C VAL A 123 10.36 11.44 8.06
N PHE A 124 9.93 12.71 8.10
CA PHE A 124 8.60 13.10 7.64
C PHE A 124 8.33 12.64 6.21
N LEU A 125 9.21 12.95 5.26
CA LEU A 125 9.02 12.58 3.86
C LEU A 125 8.99 11.06 3.67
N ALA A 126 9.87 10.33 4.38
CA ALA A 126 9.92 8.88 4.30
C ALA A 126 8.64 8.22 4.85
N VAL A 127 8.16 8.66 6.03
CA VAL A 127 6.95 8.09 6.66
C VAL A 127 5.68 8.61 5.98
N ALA A 128 5.63 9.87 5.56
CA ALA A 128 4.48 10.44 4.86
C ALA A 128 4.22 9.74 3.52
N ARG A 129 5.27 9.31 2.84
CA ARG A 129 5.13 8.51 1.62
C ARG A 129 4.33 7.24 1.88
N GLU A 130 4.74 6.42 2.84
CA GLU A 130 4.04 5.17 3.19
C GLU A 130 2.62 5.46 3.71
N GLY A 131 2.47 6.53 4.50
CA GLY A 131 1.16 6.97 4.99
C GLY A 131 0.22 7.45 3.89
N LEU A 132 0.70 8.17 2.88
CA LEU A 132 -0.10 8.58 1.72
C LEU A 132 -0.51 7.38 0.86
N GLU A 133 0.41 6.44 0.61
CA GLU A 133 0.09 5.20 -0.07
C GLU A 133 -1.02 4.44 0.69
N SER A 134 -0.92 4.33 2.03
CA SER A 134 -1.97 3.76 2.90
C SER A 134 -3.32 4.47 2.74
N VAL A 135 -3.35 5.81 2.71
CA VAL A 135 -4.59 6.58 2.55
C VAL A 135 -5.28 6.25 1.23
N PHE A 136 -4.54 6.26 0.11
CA PHE A 136 -5.11 5.93 -1.19
C PHE A 136 -5.63 4.50 -1.27
N PHE A 137 -4.89 3.54 -0.70
CA PHE A 137 -5.32 2.14 -0.72
C PHE A 137 -6.53 1.88 0.19
N LEU A 138 -6.58 2.53 1.35
CA LEU A 138 -7.75 2.44 2.22
C LEU A 138 -8.99 3.08 1.59
N LEU A 139 -8.84 4.24 0.94
CA LEU A 139 -9.93 4.85 0.20
C LEU A 139 -10.44 3.89 -0.88
N ALA A 140 -9.54 3.33 -1.71
CA ALA A 140 -9.92 2.38 -2.74
C ALA A 140 -10.54 1.09 -2.17
N ALA A 141 -10.11 0.63 -0.99
CA ALA A 141 -10.69 -0.55 -0.34
C ALA A 141 -12.03 -0.25 0.33
N PHE A 142 -12.25 0.97 0.82
CA PHE A 142 -13.50 1.37 1.49
C PHE A 142 -14.63 1.63 0.49
N THR A 143 -14.31 1.98 -0.76
CA THR A 143 -15.32 2.10 -1.81
C THR A 143 -15.91 0.75 -2.22
N GLN A 144 -15.17 -0.35 -2.04
CA GLN A 144 -15.62 -1.70 -2.40
C GLN A 144 -16.36 -2.45 -1.29
N ASP A 145 -16.22 -2.02 -0.02
CA ASP A 145 -16.77 -2.74 1.14
C ASP A 145 -17.36 -1.72 2.12
N VAL A 146 -18.69 -1.69 2.20
CA VAL A 146 -19.43 -0.73 3.03
C VAL A 146 -19.64 -1.31 4.43
N GLY A 147 -19.16 -0.60 5.47
CA GLY A 147 -19.41 -0.97 6.85
C GLY A 147 -18.22 -0.72 7.79
N TYR A 148 -18.29 -1.27 9.00
CA TYR A 148 -17.24 -1.12 10.03
C TYR A 148 -16.08 -2.10 9.88
N ALA A 149 -16.21 -3.14 9.05
CA ALA A 149 -15.20 -4.18 8.90
C ALA A 149 -13.88 -3.67 8.29
N PRO A 150 -13.88 -2.81 7.23
CA PRO A 150 -12.65 -2.26 6.68
C PRO A 150 -11.84 -1.39 7.65
N PRO A 151 -12.43 -0.41 8.38
CA PRO A 151 -11.69 0.38 9.37
C PRO A 151 -11.08 -0.47 10.50
N ILE A 152 -11.83 -1.48 10.99
CA ILE A 152 -11.32 -2.39 12.02
C ILE A 152 -10.12 -3.17 11.50
N GLY A 153 -10.21 -3.70 10.27
CA GLY A 153 -9.08 -4.37 9.62
C GLY A 153 -7.85 -3.48 9.52
N ALA A 154 -8.03 -2.24 9.10
CA ALA A 154 -6.95 -1.25 8.99
C ALA A 154 -6.25 -0.98 10.33
N VAL A 155 -7.03 -0.76 11.40
CA VAL A 155 -6.50 -0.52 12.76
C VAL A 155 -5.74 -1.73 13.27
N LEU A 156 -6.27 -2.94 13.09
CA LEU A 156 -5.60 -4.18 13.50
C LEU A 156 -4.31 -4.42 12.72
N GLY A 157 -4.30 -4.12 11.40
CA GLY A 157 -3.11 -4.20 10.57
C GLY A 157 -2.01 -3.27 11.05
N LEU A 158 -2.35 -2.01 11.30
CA LEU A 158 -1.42 -1.01 11.82
C LEU A 158 -0.89 -1.38 13.22
N ALA A 159 -1.77 -1.79 14.13
CA ALA A 159 -1.37 -2.23 15.47
C ALA A 159 -0.40 -3.42 15.41
N THR A 160 -0.67 -4.39 14.55
CA THR A 160 0.24 -5.53 14.32
C THR A 160 1.58 -5.08 13.74
N ALA A 161 1.58 -4.15 12.80
CA ALA A 161 2.81 -3.58 12.23
C ALA A 161 3.66 -2.86 13.28
N VAL A 162 3.03 -2.09 14.18
CA VAL A 162 3.73 -1.41 15.29
C VAL A 162 4.37 -2.42 16.24
N VAL A 163 3.62 -3.47 16.63
CA VAL A 163 4.16 -4.54 17.49
C VAL A 163 5.34 -5.24 16.84
N LEU A 164 5.23 -5.61 15.58
CA LEU A 164 6.32 -6.25 14.83
C LEU A 164 7.52 -5.30 14.67
N GLY A 165 7.28 -4.02 14.42
CA GLY A 165 8.32 -2.99 14.36
C GLY A 165 9.08 -2.83 15.68
N MET A 166 8.39 -2.86 16.82
CA MET A 166 9.02 -2.85 18.14
C MET A 166 9.87 -4.11 18.37
N LEU A 167 9.36 -5.28 18.01
CA LEU A 167 10.10 -6.54 18.12
C LEU A 167 11.35 -6.57 17.24
N LEU A 168 11.27 -5.99 16.04
CA LEU A 168 12.42 -5.80 15.15
C LEU A 168 13.47 -4.86 15.76
N TYR A 169 13.03 -3.74 16.31
CA TYR A 169 13.93 -2.77 16.96
C TYR A 169 14.66 -3.39 18.16
N TRP A 170 13.99 -4.19 18.97
CA TRP A 170 14.59 -4.89 20.11
C TRP A 170 15.42 -6.11 19.73
N GLY A 171 15.43 -6.48 18.44
CA GLY A 171 16.17 -7.65 17.95
C GLY A 171 15.54 -8.99 18.35
N GLY A 172 14.30 -8.98 18.85
CA GLY A 172 13.55 -10.17 19.25
C GLY A 172 13.10 -11.07 18.10
N ILE A 173 13.02 -10.53 16.89
CA ILE A 173 12.63 -11.28 15.69
C ILE A 173 13.59 -10.96 14.54
N ARG A 174 14.01 -12.00 13.83
CA ARG A 174 14.71 -11.89 12.54
C ARG A 174 13.74 -12.24 11.42
N LEU A 175 12.93 -11.25 10.99
CA LEU A 175 12.09 -11.46 9.83
C LEU A 175 12.94 -11.49 8.56
N ASN A 176 12.72 -12.51 7.74
CA ASN A 176 13.26 -12.51 6.38
C ASN A 176 12.40 -11.57 5.52
N MET A 177 12.75 -10.27 5.56
CA MET A 177 12.02 -9.22 4.85
C MET A 177 11.88 -9.49 3.36
N ALA A 178 12.89 -10.04 2.71
CA ALA A 178 12.82 -10.38 1.29
C ALA A 178 11.72 -11.43 1.01
N HIS A 179 11.58 -12.41 1.91
CA HIS A 179 10.53 -13.43 1.78
C HIS A 179 9.15 -12.87 2.07
N PHE A 180 9.02 -12.08 3.13
CA PHE A 180 7.77 -11.40 3.50
C PHE A 180 7.27 -10.50 2.36
N PHE A 181 8.11 -9.58 1.87
CA PHE A 181 7.75 -8.68 0.78
C PHE A 181 7.47 -9.39 -0.54
N ARG A 182 8.11 -10.52 -0.80
CA ARG A 182 7.80 -11.33 -1.99
C ARG A 182 6.36 -11.87 -1.95
N TRP A 183 5.94 -12.45 -0.82
CA TRP A 183 4.60 -13.01 -0.68
C TRP A 183 3.52 -11.94 -0.62
N THR A 184 3.73 -10.88 0.14
CA THR A 184 2.79 -9.75 0.19
C THR A 184 2.67 -9.05 -1.16
N SER A 185 3.76 -8.96 -1.94
CA SER A 185 3.70 -8.40 -3.30
C SER A 185 2.82 -9.23 -4.24
N ILE A 186 2.91 -10.56 -4.19
CA ILE A 186 2.02 -11.42 -4.99
C ILE A 186 0.57 -11.16 -4.60
N PHE A 187 0.28 -11.15 -3.31
CA PHE A 187 -1.06 -10.85 -2.80
C PHE A 187 -1.57 -9.49 -3.30
N ILE A 188 -0.73 -8.45 -3.24
CA ILE A 188 -1.09 -7.10 -3.71
C ILE A 188 -1.38 -7.04 -5.20
N LEU A 189 -0.69 -7.83 -6.03
CA LEU A 189 -1.02 -7.91 -7.44
C LEU A 189 -2.43 -8.47 -7.68
N PHE A 190 -2.88 -9.43 -6.87
CA PHE A 190 -4.27 -9.90 -6.92
C PHE A 190 -5.26 -8.81 -6.48
N VAL A 191 -4.97 -8.11 -5.38
CA VAL A 191 -5.80 -6.99 -4.92
C VAL A 191 -5.87 -5.90 -6.00
N ALA A 192 -4.75 -5.55 -6.62
CA ALA A 192 -4.72 -4.57 -7.70
C ALA A 192 -5.53 -5.01 -8.93
N ALA A 193 -5.54 -6.31 -9.24
CA ALA A 193 -6.40 -6.86 -10.30
C ALA A 193 -7.88 -6.70 -9.95
N GLY A 194 -8.26 -6.97 -8.69
CA GLY A 194 -9.62 -6.75 -8.20
C GLY A 194 -10.03 -5.27 -8.25
N LEU A 195 -9.13 -4.36 -7.83
CA LEU A 195 -9.35 -2.92 -7.95
C LEU A 195 -9.52 -2.46 -9.40
N ALA A 196 -8.75 -3.03 -10.34
CA ALA A 196 -8.88 -2.73 -11.76
C ALA A 196 -10.24 -3.17 -12.33
N ALA A 197 -10.73 -4.36 -11.92
CA ALA A 197 -12.07 -4.83 -12.28
C ALA A 197 -13.17 -3.95 -11.64
N GLY A 198 -13.01 -3.58 -10.35
CA GLY A 198 -13.93 -2.67 -9.65
C GLY A 198 -13.99 -1.29 -10.29
N ALA A 199 -12.87 -0.77 -10.80
CA ALA A 199 -12.86 0.49 -11.54
C ALA A 199 -13.72 0.43 -12.81
N ILE A 200 -13.68 -0.70 -13.53
CA ILE A 200 -14.55 -0.90 -14.72
C ILE A 200 -16.02 -0.91 -14.33
N ARG A 201 -16.37 -1.54 -13.21
CA ARG A 201 -17.73 -1.53 -12.69
C ARG A 201 -18.19 -0.11 -12.35
N ALA A 202 -17.40 0.64 -11.62
CA ALA A 202 -17.68 2.03 -11.29
C ALA A 202 -17.90 2.89 -12.55
N PHE A 203 -17.12 2.65 -13.62
CA PHE A 203 -17.33 3.33 -14.91
C PHE A 203 -18.60 2.88 -15.64
N HIS A 204 -19.02 1.61 -15.47
CA HIS A 204 -20.33 1.16 -15.97
C HIS A 204 -21.48 1.89 -15.25
N GLU A 205 -21.43 1.97 -13.92
CA GLU A 205 -22.44 2.63 -13.08
C GLU A 205 -22.49 4.15 -13.33
N ALA A 206 -21.33 4.76 -13.58
CA ALA A 206 -21.23 6.15 -14.01
C ALA A 206 -21.73 6.39 -15.45
N GLY A 207 -21.93 5.33 -16.24
CA GLY A 207 -22.38 5.41 -17.64
C GLY A 207 -21.30 5.83 -18.64
N LEU A 208 -20.00 5.77 -18.27
CA LEU A 208 -18.88 6.08 -19.17
C LEU A 208 -18.51 4.94 -20.10
N TRP A 209 -18.66 3.70 -19.66
CA TRP A 209 -18.31 2.51 -20.41
C TRP A 209 -19.47 1.53 -20.44
N ASN A 210 -20.17 1.43 -21.58
CA ASN A 210 -21.39 0.64 -21.72
C ASN A 210 -21.20 -0.57 -22.67
N ARG A 211 -19.99 -1.10 -22.79
CA ARG A 211 -19.69 -2.26 -23.63
C ARG A 211 -19.29 -3.47 -22.78
N PHE A 212 -19.65 -4.66 -23.24
CA PHE A 212 -19.32 -5.93 -22.58
C PHE A 212 -19.83 -6.02 -21.13
N GLN A 213 -21.07 -5.54 -20.91
CA GLN A 213 -21.75 -5.58 -19.62
C GLN A 213 -22.45 -6.92 -19.36
N ASP A 214 -22.48 -7.80 -20.37
CA ASP A 214 -23.06 -9.13 -20.21
C ASP A 214 -22.35 -9.89 -19.10
N VAL A 215 -23.11 -10.68 -18.33
CA VAL A 215 -22.56 -11.50 -17.25
C VAL A 215 -21.66 -12.58 -17.87
N ALA A 216 -20.42 -12.67 -17.45
CA ALA A 216 -19.47 -13.65 -17.95
C ALA A 216 -19.78 -15.06 -17.42
N PHE A 217 -20.11 -15.15 -16.14
CA PHE A 217 -20.56 -16.38 -15.46
C PHE A 217 -21.36 -15.99 -14.21
N ASP A 218 -22.24 -16.88 -13.76
CA ASP A 218 -23.02 -16.71 -12.54
C ASP A 218 -22.74 -17.89 -11.58
N LEU A 219 -22.11 -17.56 -10.47
CA LEU A 219 -21.79 -18.50 -9.37
C LEU A 219 -22.56 -18.18 -8.08
N SER A 220 -23.59 -17.34 -8.13
CA SER A 220 -24.38 -16.90 -6.98
C SER A 220 -24.93 -18.07 -6.15
N ASN A 221 -25.31 -19.19 -6.82
CA ASN A 221 -25.83 -20.39 -6.17
C ASN A 221 -24.75 -21.31 -5.59
N THR A 222 -23.48 -21.17 -6.03
CA THR A 222 -22.38 -22.09 -5.64
C THR A 222 -21.42 -21.42 -4.67
N LEU A 223 -21.09 -20.17 -4.93
CA LEU A 223 -20.09 -19.41 -4.18
C LEU A 223 -20.56 -17.96 -4.01
N SER A 224 -21.60 -17.76 -3.18
CA SER A 224 -22.11 -16.42 -2.91
C SER A 224 -21.08 -15.55 -2.16
N THR A 225 -21.00 -14.26 -2.53
CA THR A 225 -20.19 -13.24 -1.83
C THR A 225 -20.56 -13.07 -0.37
N HIS A 226 -21.78 -13.48 0.04
CA HIS A 226 -22.21 -13.50 1.44
C HIS A 226 -21.67 -14.69 2.24
N SER A 227 -21.06 -15.70 1.61
CA SER A 227 -20.40 -16.80 2.31
C SER A 227 -19.02 -16.36 2.83
N LEU A 228 -18.51 -17.02 3.89
CA LEU A 228 -17.17 -16.72 4.42
C LEU A 228 -16.07 -16.84 3.34
N PHE A 229 -16.16 -17.86 2.51
CA PHE A 229 -15.22 -18.04 1.38
C PHE A 229 -15.41 -17.00 0.28
N GLY A 230 -16.66 -16.68 -0.09
CA GLY A 230 -16.96 -15.65 -1.07
C GLY A 230 -16.44 -14.28 -0.64
N THR A 231 -16.71 -13.87 0.60
CA THR A 231 -16.19 -12.62 1.18
C THR A 231 -14.65 -12.56 1.20
N LEU A 232 -13.97 -13.68 1.48
CA LEU A 232 -12.52 -13.73 1.42
C LEU A 232 -12.00 -13.60 -0.02
N LEU A 233 -12.64 -14.27 -0.98
CA LEU A 233 -12.24 -14.20 -2.39
C LEU A 233 -12.56 -12.83 -2.99
N GLU A 234 -13.72 -12.23 -2.63
CA GLU A 234 -14.07 -10.86 -3.00
C GLU A 234 -12.99 -9.89 -2.51
N GLY A 235 -12.65 -9.95 -1.23
CA GLY A 235 -11.64 -9.08 -0.64
C GLY A 235 -10.23 -9.29 -1.19
N VAL A 236 -9.83 -10.51 -1.53
CA VAL A 236 -8.45 -10.84 -1.95
C VAL A 236 -8.26 -10.77 -3.45
N LEU A 237 -9.22 -11.32 -4.21
CA LEU A 237 -9.10 -11.47 -5.66
C LEU A 237 -9.97 -10.48 -6.44
N GLY A 238 -10.80 -9.69 -5.73
CA GLY A 238 -11.86 -8.91 -6.35
C GLY A 238 -12.95 -9.81 -6.96
N TYR A 239 -13.16 -11.02 -6.38
CA TYR A 239 -14.17 -11.96 -6.84
C TYR A 239 -15.56 -11.35 -6.77
N GLN A 240 -16.34 -11.60 -7.81
CA GLN A 240 -17.77 -11.31 -7.87
C GLN A 240 -18.51 -12.58 -8.26
N GLU A 241 -19.70 -12.78 -7.70
CA GLU A 241 -20.53 -13.95 -8.01
C GLU A 241 -21.08 -13.92 -9.45
N ALA A 242 -21.29 -12.73 -10.02
CA ALA A 242 -21.76 -12.53 -11.38
C ALA A 242 -21.04 -11.35 -12.06
N PRO A 243 -19.73 -11.47 -12.38
CA PRO A 243 -18.95 -10.39 -12.96
C PRO A 243 -19.33 -10.17 -14.42
N SER A 244 -19.19 -8.94 -14.92
CA SER A 244 -19.32 -8.64 -16.35
C SER A 244 -18.10 -9.18 -17.13
N VAL A 245 -18.29 -9.41 -18.44
CA VAL A 245 -17.21 -9.84 -19.34
C VAL A 245 -16.04 -8.85 -19.30
N SER A 246 -16.30 -7.55 -19.25
CA SER A 246 -15.25 -6.52 -19.19
C SER A 246 -14.45 -6.58 -17.89
N GLU A 247 -15.08 -6.85 -16.73
CA GLU A 247 -14.38 -7.02 -15.45
C GLU A 247 -13.41 -8.22 -15.49
N VAL A 248 -13.87 -9.37 -15.97
CA VAL A 248 -13.04 -10.58 -16.09
C VAL A 248 -11.87 -10.38 -17.04
N VAL A 249 -12.13 -9.73 -18.19
CA VAL A 249 -11.07 -9.44 -19.18
C VAL A 249 -10.02 -8.50 -18.61
N VAL A 250 -10.42 -7.41 -17.95
CA VAL A 250 -9.48 -6.46 -17.34
C VAL A 250 -8.68 -7.11 -16.22
N TRP A 251 -9.33 -7.90 -15.36
CA TRP A 251 -8.68 -8.67 -14.31
C TRP A 251 -7.59 -9.57 -14.86
N GLY A 252 -7.91 -10.36 -15.91
CA GLY A 252 -6.94 -11.26 -16.54
C GLY A 252 -5.83 -10.54 -17.29
N LEU A 253 -6.15 -9.51 -18.07
CA LEU A 253 -5.19 -8.70 -18.82
C LEU A 253 -4.22 -7.93 -17.92
N TYR A 254 -4.63 -7.61 -16.71
CA TYR A 254 -3.74 -6.99 -15.72
C TYR A 254 -2.90 -8.05 -14.99
N LEU A 255 -3.56 -9.06 -14.39
CA LEU A 255 -2.89 -9.99 -13.48
C LEU A 255 -1.85 -10.88 -14.17
N ILE A 256 -2.19 -11.41 -15.36
CA ILE A 256 -1.30 -12.34 -16.07
C ILE A 256 0.03 -11.68 -16.44
N PRO A 257 0.07 -10.50 -17.11
CA PRO A 257 1.32 -9.81 -17.40
C PRO A 257 2.06 -9.36 -16.13
N ALA A 258 1.33 -8.90 -15.11
CA ALA A 258 1.93 -8.45 -13.85
C ALA A 258 2.66 -9.59 -13.14
N LEU A 259 2.06 -10.79 -13.05
CA LEU A 259 2.70 -11.98 -12.49
C LEU A 259 3.89 -12.45 -13.34
N ILE A 260 3.76 -12.50 -14.66
CA ILE A 260 4.87 -12.85 -15.56
C ILE A 260 6.06 -11.91 -15.31
N LEU A 261 5.82 -10.60 -15.32
CA LEU A 261 6.87 -9.61 -15.06
C LEU A 261 7.44 -9.72 -13.64
N PHE A 262 6.59 -10.06 -12.67
CA PHE A 262 7.02 -10.26 -11.29
C PHE A 262 7.93 -11.49 -11.13
N PHE A 263 7.69 -12.57 -11.83
CA PHE A 263 8.53 -13.78 -11.76
C PHE A 263 9.74 -13.76 -12.71
N MET A 264 9.78 -12.83 -13.68
CA MET A 264 10.96 -12.68 -14.53
C MET A 264 12.20 -12.31 -13.69
N PRO A 265 13.35 -12.95 -13.93
CA PRO A 265 14.59 -12.58 -13.25
C PRO A 265 14.96 -11.14 -13.58
N ALA A 266 15.28 -10.34 -12.55
CA ALA A 266 15.77 -8.98 -12.76
C ALA A 266 17.05 -9.05 -13.62
N ARG A 267 17.06 -8.38 -14.78
CA ARG A 267 18.28 -8.26 -15.59
C ARG A 267 19.36 -7.59 -14.73
N PRO A 268 20.58 -8.19 -14.63
CA PRO A 268 21.67 -7.52 -13.96
C PRO A 268 21.89 -6.17 -14.67
N ALA A 269 21.99 -5.10 -13.88
CA ALA A 269 22.37 -3.79 -14.41
C ALA A 269 23.69 -3.99 -15.17
N ALA A 270 23.73 -3.64 -16.45
CA ALA A 270 24.95 -3.66 -17.23
C ALA A 270 25.99 -2.83 -16.46
N SER A 271 27.07 -3.49 -16.01
CA SER A 271 28.20 -2.83 -15.43
C SER A 271 28.71 -1.84 -16.49
N ALA A 272 28.53 -0.54 -16.21
CA ALA A 272 29.18 0.50 -17.03
C ALA A 272 30.66 0.26 -16.91
N THR A 273 31.24 -0.35 -17.91
CA THR A 273 32.68 -0.42 -18.10
C THR A 273 33.16 0.99 -18.28
N VAL A 274 33.71 1.55 -17.19
CA VAL A 274 34.47 2.81 -17.25
C VAL A 274 35.72 2.48 -18.08
N ARG A 275 35.79 3.03 -19.25
CA ARG A 275 37.04 3.17 -20.06
C ARG A 275 37.71 4.48 -19.72
#